data_831fb4a2cd9458b1b9915ae9e2081e39
#
_entry.id   831fb4a2cd9458b1b9915ae9e2081e39
#
_cell.length_a   1.000
_cell.length_b   1.000
_cell.length_c   1.000
_cell.angle_alpha   90.00
_cell.angle_beta   90.00
_cell.angle_gamma   90.00
#
_symmetry.space_group_name_H-M   'P 1'
#
loop_
_entity.id
_entity.type
_entity.pdbx_description
1 polymer ?
#
loop_
_entity_poly.entity_id
_entity_poly.type
_entity_poly.pdbx_seq_one_letter_code
_entity_poly.pdbx_strand_id
1 'polypeptide(L)'
;MTTPRNATLATLGVAGIAAAALATGSLLIDPAPTTVGGTAQSAHPSQVELACPAGLVDPFDTSNVARAATWSSLSASPITPAPDSITGTGGTIPTGLTLVGQGGGELAGLSAVGCAAPRTSQWIAAGATTSGADMVLILSNPSPTASVVSIDGYGAYGPLNASPRQVTVAANSAVSVLLAGWFPDENSLAIHIQADGGGIAAWAQASLMDGEIPQGATLASAVVPSTTQTILGVDPKGTSLLRLVSPSGDAHVNVSVADSTGVHPLGGGEATVAEGSTLEMPLDGATKDASPIALIVTSDREVVAQTTTITLGSPWVERANAWIMRSN
;
A
#
# COMPACT_ATOMS: atom_id res chain seq x y z
N MET A 1 49.65 -6.45 66.93
CA MET A 1 49.89 -6.75 65.52
C MET A 1 49.24 -8.10 65.24
N THR A 2 47.97 -8.10 64.81
CA THR A 2 47.21 -9.33 64.45
C THR A 2 47.27 -9.49 62.94
N THR A 3 47.75 -10.65 62.53
CA THR A 3 48.09 -11.05 61.16
C THR A 3 46.83 -11.20 60.26
N PRO A 4 46.89 -10.84 58.99
CA PRO A 4 45.74 -10.84 58.06
C PRO A 4 45.42 -12.25 57.46
N ARG A 5 45.60 -13.31 58.26
CA ARG A 5 45.47 -14.69 57.78
C ARG A 5 44.03 -15.16 57.63
N ASN A 6 43.08 -14.54 58.33
CA ASN A 6 41.70 -14.96 58.35
C ASN A 6 40.85 -14.34 57.21
N ALA A 7 41.31 -13.22 56.64
CA ALA A 7 40.59 -12.57 55.50
C ALA A 7 40.78 -13.36 54.18
N THR A 8 41.95 -13.96 53.98
CA THR A 8 42.25 -14.75 52.77
C THR A 8 41.53 -16.07 52.71
N LEU A 9 41.31 -16.72 53.87
CA LEU A 9 40.53 -17.96 53.93
C LEU A 9 39.03 -17.74 53.73
N ALA A 10 38.48 -16.62 54.15
CA ALA A 10 37.08 -16.27 53.93
C ALA A 10 36.80 -15.94 52.46
N THR A 11 37.72 -15.22 51.77
CA THR A 11 37.58 -14.89 50.35
C THR A 11 37.75 -16.13 49.46
N LEU A 12 38.61 -17.07 49.78
CA LEU A 12 38.75 -18.33 49.05
C LEU A 12 37.51 -19.24 49.27
N GLY A 13 36.90 -19.24 50.45
CA GLY A 13 35.68 -19.98 50.71
C GLY A 13 34.46 -19.48 49.93
N VAL A 14 34.29 -18.16 49.85
CA VAL A 14 33.19 -17.54 49.10
C VAL A 14 33.37 -17.74 47.60
N ALA A 15 34.59 -17.62 47.08
CA ALA A 15 34.87 -17.88 45.65
C ALA A 15 34.65 -19.35 45.29
N GLY A 16 34.99 -20.29 46.20
CA GLY A 16 34.76 -21.70 45.98
C GLY A 16 33.27 -22.08 45.96
N ILE A 17 32.45 -21.49 46.84
CA ILE A 17 31.01 -21.72 46.91
C ILE A 17 30.32 -21.10 45.66
N ALA A 18 30.75 -19.92 45.22
CA ALA A 18 30.21 -19.31 44.01
C ALA A 18 30.56 -20.11 42.74
N ALA A 19 31.79 -20.64 42.64
CA ALA A 19 32.20 -21.48 41.51
C ALA A 19 31.45 -22.84 41.51
N ALA A 20 31.20 -23.43 42.69
CA ALA A 20 30.42 -24.67 42.83
C ALA A 20 28.93 -24.43 42.47
N ALA A 21 28.35 -23.28 42.87
CA ALA A 21 26.98 -22.91 42.51
C ALA A 21 26.78 -22.69 41.02
N LEU A 22 27.77 -22.09 40.32
CA LEU A 22 27.74 -21.92 38.88
C LEU A 22 27.93 -23.25 38.15
N ALA A 23 28.78 -24.15 38.64
CA ALA A 23 29.00 -25.45 38.02
C ALA A 23 27.80 -26.42 38.20
N THR A 24 27.14 -26.37 39.37
CA THR A 24 25.93 -27.19 39.61
C THR A 24 24.68 -26.61 38.99
N GLY A 25 24.60 -25.27 38.87
CA GLY A 25 23.51 -24.58 38.15
C GLY A 25 23.49 -24.92 36.67
N SER A 26 24.65 -25.05 36.05
CA SER A 26 24.75 -25.44 34.64
C SER A 26 24.43 -26.92 34.34
N LEU A 27 24.49 -27.76 35.35
CA LEU A 27 24.15 -29.22 35.26
C LEU A 27 22.66 -29.48 35.49
N LEU A 28 21.90 -28.51 36.04
CA LEU A 28 20.46 -28.64 36.30
C LEU A 28 19.60 -27.96 35.21
N ILE A 29 20.22 -27.15 34.33
CA ILE A 29 19.53 -26.62 33.16
C ILE A 29 19.96 -27.50 32.00
N ASP A 30 19.29 -28.59 31.83
CA ASP A 30 19.28 -29.29 30.53
C ASP A 30 18.36 -28.47 29.60
N PRO A 31 18.89 -27.71 28.65
CA PRO A 31 18.06 -27.14 27.62
C PRO A 31 17.79 -28.29 26.63
N ALA A 32 17.00 -29.27 27.04
CA ALA A 32 16.38 -30.09 26.02
C ALA A 32 15.61 -29.12 25.11
N PRO A 33 15.98 -28.99 23.82
CA PRO A 33 15.14 -28.29 22.88
C PRO A 33 13.85 -29.10 22.86
N THR A 34 12.84 -28.64 23.58
CA THR A 34 11.48 -29.07 23.31
C THR A 34 11.22 -28.59 21.88
N THR A 35 11.61 -29.40 20.90
CA THR A 35 10.99 -29.35 19.60
C THR A 35 9.53 -29.65 19.85
N VAL A 36 8.75 -28.60 20.06
CA VAL A 36 7.31 -28.69 19.93
C VAL A 36 7.14 -29.01 18.44
N GLY A 37 7.05 -30.30 18.15
CA GLY A 37 6.66 -30.81 16.85
C GLY A 37 5.20 -30.46 16.61
N GLY A 38 4.90 -29.16 16.49
CA GLY A 38 3.65 -28.69 15.94
C GLY A 38 3.72 -28.92 14.44
N THR A 39 2.98 -29.90 13.94
CA THR A 39 2.61 -29.88 12.52
C THR A 39 1.98 -28.53 12.26
N ALA A 40 2.55 -27.76 11.34
CA ALA A 40 1.97 -26.50 10.90
C ALA A 40 0.56 -26.81 10.40
N GLN A 41 -0.44 -26.50 11.21
CA GLN A 41 -1.83 -26.67 10.85
C GLN A 41 -2.21 -25.37 10.12
N SER A 42 -2.53 -25.48 8.85
CA SER A 42 -3.09 -24.37 8.08
C SER A 42 -4.43 -24.01 8.71
N ALA A 43 -4.44 -22.99 9.54
CA ALA A 43 -5.68 -22.41 10.05
C ALA A 43 -6.20 -21.42 9.02
N HIS A 44 -7.27 -21.79 8.33
CA HIS A 44 -8.02 -20.79 7.55
C HIS A 44 -8.74 -19.86 8.53
N PRO A 45 -8.65 -18.54 8.36
CA PRO A 45 -9.41 -17.61 9.18
C PRO A 45 -10.90 -17.93 9.03
N SER A 46 -11.61 -17.97 10.14
CA SER A 46 -13.07 -18.19 10.14
C SER A 46 -13.85 -17.05 9.48
N GLN A 47 -13.22 -15.89 9.40
CA GLN A 47 -13.73 -14.67 8.78
C GLN A 47 -12.62 -14.00 7.96
N VAL A 48 -12.96 -13.53 6.77
CA VAL A 48 -12.12 -12.66 5.94
C VAL A 48 -12.88 -11.36 5.75
N GLU A 49 -12.29 -10.26 6.17
CA GLU A 49 -12.87 -8.94 6.07
C GLU A 49 -12.09 -8.09 5.06
N LEU A 50 -12.81 -7.45 4.15
CA LEU A 50 -12.29 -6.45 3.24
C LEU A 50 -12.88 -5.10 3.62
N ALA A 51 -12.06 -4.09 3.81
CA ALA A 51 -12.52 -2.72 3.90
C ALA A 51 -12.83 -2.18 2.51
N CYS A 52 -13.82 -1.30 2.40
CA CYS A 52 -14.21 -0.62 1.17
C CYS A 52 -14.08 0.89 1.37
N PRO A 53 -13.59 1.67 0.38
CA PRO A 53 -13.57 3.12 0.51
C PRO A 53 -14.99 3.68 0.46
N ALA A 54 -15.30 4.61 1.36
CA ALA A 54 -16.64 5.22 1.47
C ALA A 54 -16.99 6.07 0.25
N GLY A 55 -15.99 6.66 -0.44
CA GLY A 55 -16.18 7.51 -1.59
C GLY A 55 -14.97 8.38 -1.92
N LEU A 56 -15.18 9.38 -2.78
CA LEU A 56 -14.21 10.45 -2.98
C LEU A 56 -14.36 11.46 -1.82
N VAL A 57 -13.23 11.94 -1.34
CA VAL A 57 -13.12 12.87 -0.21
C VAL A 57 -12.77 14.24 -0.74
N ASP A 58 -13.47 15.28 -0.28
CA ASP A 58 -13.13 16.65 -0.61
C ASP A 58 -11.77 17.01 -0.01
N PRO A 59 -10.75 17.43 -0.79
CA PRO A 59 -9.43 17.77 -0.28
C PRO A 59 -9.45 18.93 0.74
N PHE A 60 -10.42 19.85 0.63
CA PHE A 60 -10.57 21.01 1.49
C PHE A 60 -11.47 20.74 2.70
N ASP A 61 -12.32 19.72 2.62
CA ASP A 61 -13.15 19.24 3.72
C ASP A 61 -13.19 17.70 3.72
N THR A 62 -12.21 17.07 4.34
CA THR A 62 -12.08 15.61 4.39
C THR A 62 -13.23 14.90 5.13
N SER A 63 -14.15 15.63 5.74
CA SER A 63 -15.39 15.10 6.28
C SER A 63 -16.50 14.96 5.23
N ASN A 64 -16.36 15.65 4.08
CA ASN A 64 -17.31 15.61 2.97
C ASN A 64 -16.90 14.48 2.00
N VAL A 65 -17.71 13.41 1.96
CA VAL A 65 -17.45 12.21 1.17
C VAL A 65 -18.55 12.03 0.13
N ALA A 66 -18.14 11.87 -1.13
CA ALA A 66 -19.07 11.58 -2.22
C ALA A 66 -19.75 10.22 -2.05
N ARG A 67 -20.92 10.07 -2.63
CA ARG A 67 -21.69 8.81 -2.54
C ARG A 67 -21.01 7.71 -3.36
N ALA A 68 -21.02 6.52 -2.80
CA ALA A 68 -20.48 5.32 -3.43
C ALA A 68 -21.49 4.17 -3.39
N ALA A 69 -21.31 3.23 -4.32
CA ALA A 69 -22.01 1.95 -4.34
C ALA A 69 -20.99 0.81 -4.46
N THR A 70 -21.19 -0.27 -3.74
CA THR A 70 -20.29 -1.42 -3.73
C THR A 70 -21.00 -2.66 -4.30
N TRP A 71 -20.34 -3.32 -5.25
CA TRP A 71 -20.70 -4.67 -5.70
C TRP A 71 -19.84 -5.68 -4.94
N SER A 72 -20.48 -6.71 -4.44
CA SER A 72 -19.81 -7.78 -3.71
C SER A 72 -20.12 -9.12 -4.31
N SER A 73 -19.18 -10.05 -4.30
CA SER A 73 -19.41 -11.45 -4.64
C SER A 73 -20.43 -12.14 -3.73
N LEU A 74 -20.77 -11.53 -2.59
CA LEU A 74 -21.74 -12.02 -1.62
C LEU A 74 -23.16 -11.47 -1.84
N SER A 75 -23.34 -10.54 -2.79
CA SER A 75 -24.64 -9.88 -3.05
C SER A 75 -24.96 -9.84 -4.54
N ALA A 76 -26.18 -10.14 -4.89
CA ALA A 76 -26.66 -10.07 -6.27
C ALA A 76 -26.90 -8.63 -6.76
N SER A 77 -26.99 -7.66 -5.85
CA SER A 77 -27.27 -6.26 -6.15
C SER A 77 -26.23 -5.35 -5.49
N PRO A 78 -25.96 -4.17 -6.06
CA PRO A 78 -25.08 -3.20 -5.43
C PRO A 78 -25.62 -2.76 -4.07
N ILE A 79 -24.73 -2.57 -3.13
CA ILE A 79 -25.02 -2.05 -1.79
C ILE A 79 -24.82 -0.53 -1.80
N THR A 80 -25.86 0.21 -1.46
CA THR A 80 -25.85 1.69 -1.45
C THR A 80 -26.52 2.17 -0.16
N PRO A 81 -25.88 3.04 0.66
CA PRO A 81 -24.50 3.51 0.50
C PRO A 81 -23.47 2.39 0.55
N ALA A 82 -22.25 2.66 0.07
CA ALA A 82 -21.16 1.69 0.14
C ALA A 82 -20.92 1.27 1.60
N PRO A 83 -20.77 -0.02 1.91
CA PRO A 83 -20.44 -0.47 3.25
C PRO A 83 -18.97 -0.16 3.55
N ASP A 84 -18.65 0.05 4.83
CA ASP A 84 -17.28 0.25 5.28
C ASP A 84 -16.44 -1.04 5.14
N SER A 85 -17.09 -2.20 5.24
CA SER A 85 -16.45 -3.49 5.04
C SER A 85 -17.39 -4.55 4.48
N ILE A 86 -16.80 -5.61 3.92
CA ILE A 86 -17.47 -6.82 3.44
C ILE A 86 -16.83 -8.01 4.14
N THR A 87 -17.65 -8.82 4.78
CA THR A 87 -17.17 -9.99 5.55
C THR A 87 -17.59 -11.29 4.89
N GLY A 88 -16.61 -12.13 4.56
CA GLY A 88 -16.82 -13.52 4.18
C GLY A 88 -16.67 -14.45 5.37
N THR A 89 -17.52 -15.47 5.47
CA THR A 89 -17.52 -16.44 6.56
C THR A 89 -17.36 -17.87 6.01
N GLY A 90 -16.96 -18.80 6.89
CA GLY A 90 -16.89 -20.22 6.53
C GLY A 90 -15.87 -20.55 5.43
N GLY A 91 -14.77 -19.80 5.36
CA GLY A 91 -13.73 -19.98 4.35
C GLY A 91 -14.03 -19.31 2.99
N THR A 92 -15.15 -18.58 2.88
CA THR A 92 -15.44 -17.79 1.68
C THR A 92 -14.61 -16.52 1.68
N ILE A 93 -13.82 -16.33 0.62
CA ILE A 93 -13.05 -15.09 0.40
C ILE A 93 -13.96 -14.13 -0.38
N PRO A 94 -14.40 -12.99 0.21
CA PRO A 94 -15.22 -12.03 -0.50
C PRO A 94 -14.38 -11.27 -1.51
N THR A 95 -15.02 -10.79 -2.56
CA THR A 95 -14.49 -9.77 -3.45
C THR A 95 -15.47 -8.61 -3.49
N GLY A 96 -14.98 -7.40 -3.57
CA GLY A 96 -15.80 -6.20 -3.63
C GLY A 96 -15.21 -5.15 -4.53
N LEU A 97 -16.09 -4.43 -5.21
CA LEU A 97 -15.78 -3.33 -6.10
C LEU A 97 -16.63 -2.14 -5.71
N THR A 98 -16.00 -1.03 -5.35
CA THR A 98 -16.69 0.23 -5.07
C THR A 98 -16.60 1.13 -6.28
N LEU A 99 -17.75 1.60 -6.77
CA LEU A 99 -17.89 2.62 -7.79
C LEU A 99 -18.29 3.93 -7.11
N VAL A 100 -17.50 4.96 -7.36
CA VAL A 100 -17.70 6.30 -6.81
C VAL A 100 -17.80 7.27 -7.96
N GLY A 101 -18.78 8.17 -7.90
CA GLY A 101 -18.94 9.23 -8.89
C GLY A 101 -19.40 10.52 -8.25
N GLN A 102 -18.83 11.63 -8.68
CA GLN A 102 -19.31 12.97 -8.36
C GLN A 102 -19.29 13.84 -9.61
N GLY A 103 -20.41 14.47 -9.88
CA GLY A 103 -20.63 15.21 -11.12
C GLY A 103 -20.60 16.72 -10.94
N GLY A 104 -19.79 17.27 -10.05
CA GLY A 104 -19.69 18.71 -9.84
C GLY A 104 -19.06 19.07 -8.51
N GLY A 105 -18.87 20.37 -8.25
CA GLY A 105 -18.08 20.89 -7.16
C GLY A 105 -16.59 20.73 -7.43
N GLU A 106 -15.79 20.73 -6.40
CA GLU A 106 -14.32 20.61 -6.48
C GLU A 106 -13.84 19.20 -6.85
N LEU A 107 -14.75 18.22 -6.76
CA LEU A 107 -14.49 16.83 -7.13
C LEU A 107 -15.39 16.44 -8.29
N ALA A 108 -14.90 16.50 -9.51
CA ALA A 108 -15.57 15.87 -10.64
C ALA A 108 -14.79 14.61 -11.04
N GLY A 109 -15.44 13.44 -10.99
CA GLY A 109 -14.77 12.21 -11.34
C GLY A 109 -15.64 10.98 -11.21
N LEU A 110 -15.21 9.91 -11.86
CA LEU A 110 -15.74 8.56 -11.72
C LEU A 110 -14.56 7.63 -11.43
N SER A 111 -14.64 6.90 -10.36
CA SER A 111 -13.60 5.95 -9.98
C SER A 111 -14.21 4.61 -9.61
N ALA A 112 -13.52 3.54 -9.97
CA ALA A 112 -13.86 2.19 -9.56
C ALA A 112 -12.64 1.56 -8.91
N VAL A 113 -12.78 1.08 -7.68
CA VAL A 113 -11.66 0.54 -6.91
C VAL A 113 -12.10 -0.68 -6.10
N GLY A 114 -11.19 -1.65 -5.95
CA GLY A 114 -11.44 -2.84 -5.14
C GLY A 114 -11.49 -2.55 -3.65
N CYS A 115 -12.38 -3.25 -2.93
CA CYS A 115 -12.25 -3.38 -1.48
C CYS A 115 -10.95 -4.13 -1.16
N ALA A 116 -10.23 -3.73 -0.12
CA ALA A 116 -8.89 -4.22 0.18
C ALA A 116 -8.83 -4.94 1.54
N ALA A 117 -8.04 -6.00 1.59
CA ALA A 117 -7.71 -6.64 2.86
C ALA A 117 -6.72 -5.74 3.64
N PRO A 118 -6.88 -5.62 4.97
CA PRO A 118 -5.91 -4.93 5.81
C PRO A 118 -4.52 -5.55 5.68
N ARG A 119 -3.48 -4.70 5.68
CA ARG A 119 -2.08 -5.11 5.58
C ARG A 119 -1.22 -4.29 6.53
N THR A 120 -0.16 -4.91 7.03
CA THR A 120 0.81 -4.24 7.90
C THR A 120 1.85 -3.45 7.13
N SER A 121 2.06 -3.76 5.84
CA SER A 121 2.97 -3.01 4.94
C SER A 121 2.41 -3.02 3.53
N GLN A 122 2.34 -1.83 2.92
CA GLN A 122 1.84 -1.64 1.57
C GLN A 122 2.28 -0.29 1.00
N TRP A 123 2.17 -0.14 -0.32
CA TRP A 123 2.65 1.04 -1.04
C TRP A 123 1.58 1.61 -1.95
N ILE A 124 1.67 2.92 -2.18
CA ILE A 124 0.92 3.59 -3.24
C ILE A 124 1.92 4.45 -4.03
N ALA A 125 1.98 4.25 -5.34
CA ALA A 125 2.81 5.01 -6.27
C ALA A 125 1.92 5.76 -7.27
N ALA A 126 1.14 6.72 -6.78
CA ALA A 126 0.17 7.46 -7.57
C ALA A 126 0.01 8.89 -7.04
N GLY A 127 -0.49 9.79 -7.89
CA GLY A 127 -0.80 11.16 -7.51
C GLY A 127 0.42 12.09 -7.46
N ALA A 128 0.14 13.35 -7.16
CA ALA A 128 1.09 14.45 -6.99
C ALA A 128 0.53 15.44 -5.97
N THR A 129 1.39 16.32 -5.45
CA THR A 129 1.02 17.37 -4.48
C THR A 129 1.50 18.74 -4.92
N THR A 130 1.75 18.88 -6.22
CA THR A 130 2.09 20.18 -6.86
C THR A 130 0.86 21.07 -7.01
N SER A 131 1.07 22.34 -7.31
CA SER A 131 -0.04 23.27 -7.56
C SER A 131 -1.01 22.70 -8.59
N GLY A 132 -2.30 22.66 -8.26
CA GLY A 132 -3.36 22.05 -9.09
C GLY A 132 -3.47 20.53 -8.98
N ALA A 133 -2.68 19.88 -8.16
CA ALA A 133 -2.79 18.44 -7.89
C ALA A 133 -2.83 18.19 -6.39
N ASP A 134 -3.81 17.41 -5.96
CA ASP A 134 -3.96 16.99 -4.57
C ASP A 134 -3.98 15.48 -4.43
N MET A 135 -3.46 15.00 -3.31
CA MET A 135 -3.50 13.61 -2.95
C MET A 135 -4.03 13.43 -1.52
N VAL A 136 -5.13 12.71 -1.38
CA VAL A 136 -5.72 12.34 -0.09
C VAL A 136 -5.50 10.87 0.17
N LEU A 137 -4.81 10.54 1.27
CA LEU A 137 -4.66 9.17 1.74
C LEU A 137 -5.87 8.78 2.57
N ILE A 138 -6.55 7.71 2.19
CA ILE A 138 -7.70 7.14 2.89
C ILE A 138 -7.24 5.85 3.56
N LEU A 139 -7.33 5.80 4.89
CA LEU A 139 -6.96 4.66 5.72
C LEU A 139 -8.19 4.12 6.42
N SER A 140 -8.47 2.84 6.29
CA SER A 140 -9.60 2.16 6.95
C SER A 140 -9.11 1.04 7.85
N ASN A 141 -9.53 1.08 9.10
CA ASN A 141 -9.22 0.09 10.12
C ASN A 141 -10.47 -0.73 10.47
N PRO A 142 -10.69 -1.90 9.87
CA PRO A 142 -11.81 -2.76 10.22
C PRO A 142 -11.59 -3.54 11.53
N SER A 143 -10.39 -3.48 12.10
CA SER A 143 -10.04 -4.15 13.35
C SER A 143 -10.80 -3.56 14.56
N PRO A 144 -11.15 -4.35 15.57
CA PRO A 144 -11.73 -3.87 16.83
C PRO A 144 -10.74 -3.12 17.73
N THR A 145 -9.48 -2.98 17.33
CA THR A 145 -8.44 -2.23 18.04
C THR A 145 -7.91 -1.08 17.19
N ALA A 146 -7.54 0.02 17.84
CA ALA A 146 -6.88 1.12 17.14
C ALA A 146 -5.53 0.66 16.55
N SER A 147 -5.14 1.25 15.43
CA SER A 147 -3.86 1.01 14.77
C SER A 147 -3.07 2.31 14.63
N VAL A 148 -1.77 2.25 14.90
CA VAL A 148 -0.83 3.32 14.61
C VAL A 148 -0.24 3.06 13.24
N VAL A 149 -0.36 4.05 12.37
CA VAL A 149 0.10 3.97 10.98
C VAL A 149 1.25 4.94 10.78
N SER A 150 2.37 4.42 10.29
CA SER A 150 3.55 5.19 9.90
C SER A 150 3.58 5.34 8.38
N ILE A 151 3.86 6.53 7.88
CA ILE A 151 3.82 6.88 6.48
C ILE A 151 5.13 7.56 6.09
N ASP A 152 5.82 6.97 5.13
CA ASP A 152 7.02 7.52 4.51
C ASP A 152 6.72 7.94 3.07
N GLY A 153 7.20 9.13 2.68
CA GLY A 153 7.10 9.65 1.33
C GLY A 153 8.39 9.46 0.54
N TYR A 154 8.24 9.21 -0.74
CA TYR A 154 9.33 9.03 -1.70
C TYR A 154 9.03 9.82 -2.96
N GLY A 155 10.03 10.50 -3.46
CA GLY A 155 10.01 11.27 -4.69
C GLY A 155 11.06 10.81 -5.70
N ALA A 156 11.20 11.54 -6.78
CA ALA A 156 12.16 11.20 -7.85
C ALA A 156 13.63 11.16 -7.38
N TYR A 157 13.94 11.82 -6.29
CA TYR A 157 15.32 11.95 -5.77
C TYR A 157 15.54 11.20 -4.46
N GLY A 158 14.59 10.38 -4.02
CA GLY A 158 14.70 9.58 -2.80
C GLY A 158 13.63 9.91 -1.75
N PRO A 159 13.88 9.52 -0.48
CA PRO A 159 12.95 9.75 0.62
C PRO A 159 12.70 11.24 0.87
N LEU A 160 11.45 11.61 1.10
CA LEU A 160 11.00 13.00 1.31
C LEU A 160 11.01 13.41 2.77
N ASN A 161 11.08 12.46 3.69
CA ASN A 161 11.06 12.71 5.14
C ASN A 161 12.15 11.90 5.84
N ALA A 162 12.77 12.53 6.84
CA ALA A 162 13.80 11.88 7.66
C ALA A 162 13.24 10.93 8.73
N SER A 163 11.94 11.05 9.02
CA SER A 163 11.20 10.20 9.97
C SER A 163 9.77 10.02 9.51
N PRO A 164 9.19 8.85 9.70
CA PRO A 164 7.81 8.58 9.30
C PRO A 164 6.82 9.59 9.91
N ARG A 165 5.82 9.99 9.12
CA ARG A 165 4.63 10.66 9.63
C ARG A 165 3.73 9.62 10.27
N GLN A 166 3.03 9.96 11.34
CA GLN A 166 2.18 9.01 12.05
C GLN A 166 0.76 9.52 12.19
N VAL A 167 -0.18 8.58 12.07
CA VAL A 167 -1.59 8.79 12.33
C VAL A 167 -2.15 7.58 13.07
N THR A 168 -3.06 7.83 14.01
CA THR A 168 -3.78 6.75 14.69
C THR A 168 -5.18 6.62 14.07
N VAL A 169 -5.50 5.42 13.63
CA VAL A 169 -6.83 5.08 13.11
C VAL A 169 -7.56 4.27 14.18
N ALA A 170 -8.66 4.82 14.70
CA ALA A 170 -9.44 4.16 15.74
C ALA A 170 -10.03 2.82 15.24
N ALA A 171 -10.47 1.98 16.18
CA ALA A 171 -11.15 0.74 15.85
C ALA A 171 -12.40 0.97 14.99
N ASN A 172 -12.62 0.13 13.98
CA ASN A 172 -13.78 0.18 13.08
C ASN A 172 -14.03 1.59 12.51
N SER A 173 -12.96 2.27 12.09
CA SER A 173 -13.05 3.63 11.56
C SER A 173 -12.15 3.86 10.37
N ALA A 174 -12.41 4.96 9.66
CA ALA A 174 -11.55 5.44 8.59
C ALA A 174 -11.11 6.88 8.88
N VAL A 175 -9.92 7.25 8.38
CA VAL A 175 -9.41 8.61 8.39
C VAL A 175 -8.88 8.98 7.02
N SER A 176 -8.99 10.26 6.69
CA SER A 176 -8.46 10.83 5.46
C SER A 176 -7.39 11.87 5.79
N VAL A 177 -6.28 11.84 5.07
CA VAL A 177 -5.12 12.71 5.30
C VAL A 177 -4.72 13.37 3.99
N LEU A 178 -4.72 14.70 3.95
CA LEU A 178 -4.22 15.47 2.82
C LEU A 178 -2.69 15.43 2.82
N LEU A 179 -2.11 14.80 1.80
CA LEU A 179 -0.66 14.54 1.75
C LEU A 179 0.16 15.77 1.36
N ALA A 180 -0.44 16.77 0.71
CA ALA A 180 0.23 18.03 0.40
C ALA A 180 0.74 18.77 1.66
N GLY A 181 0.08 18.59 2.80
CA GLY A 181 0.53 19.12 4.10
C GLY A 181 1.77 18.42 4.66
N TRP A 182 2.10 17.22 4.18
CA TRP A 182 3.23 16.43 4.64
C TRP A 182 4.38 16.38 3.63
N PHE A 183 4.04 16.30 2.36
CA PHE A 183 4.95 16.17 1.22
C PHE A 183 4.55 17.21 0.15
N PRO A 184 4.84 18.51 0.37
CA PRO A 184 4.46 19.56 -0.55
C PRO A 184 5.30 19.53 -1.83
N ASP A 185 4.72 20.03 -2.93
CA ASP A 185 5.36 20.25 -4.23
C ASP A 185 6.02 19.01 -4.85
N GLU A 186 5.49 17.80 -4.54
CA GLU A 186 6.01 16.57 -5.10
C GLU A 186 5.21 16.16 -6.34
N ASN A 187 5.91 16.06 -7.47
CA ASN A 187 5.29 15.70 -8.74
C ASN A 187 5.14 14.19 -8.92
N SER A 188 6.06 13.41 -8.36
CA SER A 188 6.10 11.96 -8.48
C SER A 188 6.08 11.31 -7.10
N LEU A 189 4.95 11.44 -6.40
CA LEU A 189 4.81 10.95 -5.04
C LEU A 189 4.58 9.44 -5.01
N ALA A 190 5.33 8.75 -4.16
CA ALA A 190 4.99 7.43 -3.67
C ALA A 190 5.01 7.41 -2.16
N ILE A 191 4.19 6.59 -1.56
CA ILE A 191 4.11 6.45 -0.10
C ILE A 191 4.20 4.99 0.32
N HIS A 192 4.97 4.76 1.39
CA HIS A 192 5.00 3.50 2.11
C HIS A 192 4.14 3.63 3.36
N ILE A 193 3.25 2.70 3.57
CA ILE A 193 2.30 2.67 4.67
C ILE A 193 2.60 1.45 5.51
N GLN A 194 2.96 1.67 6.77
CA GLN A 194 3.21 0.62 7.75
C GLN A 194 2.22 0.77 8.90
N ALA A 195 1.57 -0.31 9.28
CA ALA A 195 0.58 -0.32 10.35
C ALA A 195 0.88 -1.43 11.35
N ASP A 196 0.61 -1.19 12.61
CA ASP A 196 0.68 -2.18 13.66
C ASP A 196 -0.57 -3.08 13.71
N GLY A 197 -0.58 -4.05 14.62
CA GLY A 197 -1.72 -4.93 14.88
C GLY A 197 -2.19 -5.74 13.68
N GLY A 198 -3.46 -5.64 13.36
CA GLY A 198 -4.09 -6.36 12.24
C GLY A 198 -3.84 -5.75 10.87
N GLY A 199 -3.12 -4.63 10.81
CA GLY A 199 -2.92 -3.87 9.59
C GLY A 199 -4.07 -2.93 9.27
N ILE A 200 -3.96 -2.27 8.13
CA ILE A 200 -4.90 -1.25 7.64
C ILE A 200 -5.19 -1.48 6.15
N ALA A 201 -6.36 -1.13 5.67
CA ALA A 201 -6.63 -0.99 4.25
C ALA A 201 -6.39 0.46 3.83
N ALA A 202 -5.77 0.66 2.66
CA ALA A 202 -5.37 1.98 2.21
C ALA A 202 -5.66 2.22 0.74
N TRP A 203 -6.09 3.45 0.44
CA TRP A 203 -6.24 3.98 -0.91
C TRP A 203 -5.70 5.41 -0.95
N ALA A 204 -5.30 5.84 -2.12
CA ALA A 204 -5.04 7.25 -2.38
C ALA A 204 -6.04 7.77 -3.40
N GLN A 205 -6.63 8.90 -3.09
CA GLN A 205 -7.34 9.72 -4.06
C GLN A 205 -6.34 10.71 -4.66
N ALA A 206 -6.23 10.69 -5.97
CA ALA A 206 -5.54 11.73 -6.72
C ALA A 206 -6.58 12.61 -7.40
N SER A 207 -6.45 13.92 -7.29
CA SER A 207 -7.31 14.92 -7.91
C SER A 207 -6.49 15.97 -8.66
N LEU A 208 -7.05 16.47 -9.75
CA LEU A 208 -6.45 17.51 -10.58
C LEU A 208 -7.41 18.68 -10.76
N MET A 209 -6.87 19.88 -10.67
CA MET A 209 -7.54 21.15 -10.89
C MET A 209 -6.79 21.97 -11.96
N ASP A 210 -7.54 22.71 -12.77
CA ASP A 210 -7.01 23.77 -13.62
C ASP A 210 -7.62 25.10 -13.15
N GLY A 211 -6.87 25.81 -12.32
CA GLY A 211 -7.41 26.91 -11.52
C GLY A 211 -8.53 26.40 -10.60
N GLU A 212 -9.75 26.90 -10.80
CA GLU A 212 -10.96 26.47 -10.04
C GLU A 212 -11.75 25.36 -10.75
N ILE A 213 -11.26 24.86 -11.90
CA ILE A 213 -11.97 23.87 -12.69
C ILE A 213 -11.46 22.47 -12.37
N PRO A 214 -12.29 21.58 -11.79
CA PRO A 214 -11.87 20.21 -11.53
C PRO A 214 -11.65 19.44 -12.83
N GLN A 215 -10.47 18.86 -12.94
CA GLN A 215 -10.05 18.05 -14.08
C GLN A 215 -10.27 16.55 -13.83
N GLY A 216 -10.57 16.15 -12.61
CA GLY A 216 -10.95 14.81 -12.25
C GLY A 216 -10.34 14.35 -10.94
N ALA A 217 -10.98 13.35 -10.35
CA ALA A 217 -10.50 12.64 -9.17
C ALA A 217 -10.64 11.14 -9.35
N THR A 218 -9.69 10.38 -8.81
CA THR A 218 -9.65 8.92 -8.93
C THR A 218 -9.05 8.29 -7.68
N LEU A 219 -9.39 7.02 -7.44
CA LEU A 219 -8.85 6.24 -6.33
C LEU A 219 -7.85 5.21 -6.84
N ALA A 220 -6.71 5.14 -6.20
CA ALA A 220 -5.70 4.10 -6.37
C ALA A 220 -5.64 3.21 -5.13
N SER A 221 -5.70 1.90 -5.30
CA SER A 221 -5.50 0.95 -4.21
C SER A 221 -4.02 0.84 -3.85
N ALA A 222 -3.73 0.61 -2.57
CA ALA A 222 -2.39 0.24 -2.17
C ALA A 222 -2.02 -1.17 -2.68
N VAL A 223 -0.73 -1.35 -2.94
CA VAL A 223 -0.14 -2.58 -3.49
C VAL A 223 1.03 -3.06 -2.65
N VAL A 224 1.46 -4.28 -2.90
CA VAL A 224 2.65 -4.87 -2.28
C VAL A 224 3.74 -4.97 -3.34
N PRO A 225 5.00 -4.67 -3.01
CA PRO A 225 6.10 -4.86 -3.93
C PRO A 225 6.19 -6.30 -4.45
N SER A 226 6.60 -6.47 -5.70
CA SER A 226 6.77 -7.79 -6.32
C SER A 226 7.77 -7.70 -7.48
N THR A 227 8.41 -8.82 -7.80
CA THR A 227 9.30 -8.95 -8.97
C THR A 227 8.54 -9.12 -10.29
N THR A 228 7.24 -9.43 -10.23
CA THR A 228 6.39 -9.54 -11.40
C THR A 228 5.02 -8.97 -11.08
N GLN A 229 4.55 -8.03 -11.89
CA GLN A 229 3.24 -7.39 -11.74
C GLN A 229 2.55 -7.29 -13.09
N THR A 230 1.23 -7.49 -13.09
CA THR A 230 0.39 -7.26 -14.27
C THR A 230 -0.62 -6.16 -13.96
N ILE A 231 -0.61 -5.10 -14.75
CA ILE A 231 -1.51 -3.95 -14.63
C ILE A 231 -2.47 -4.00 -15.82
N LEU A 232 -3.76 -4.12 -15.54
CA LEU A 232 -4.80 -4.25 -16.55
C LEU A 232 -5.54 -2.94 -16.78
N GLY A 233 -6.08 -2.79 -17.98
CA GLY A 233 -7.01 -1.69 -18.31
C GLY A 233 -6.34 -0.35 -18.50
N VAL A 234 -5.06 -0.31 -18.89
CA VAL A 234 -4.36 0.94 -19.24
C VAL A 234 -4.96 1.48 -20.55
N ASP A 235 -5.42 2.73 -20.52
CA ASP A 235 -5.98 3.39 -21.71
C ASP A 235 -4.86 3.98 -22.56
N PRO A 236 -4.66 3.48 -23.79
CA PRO A 236 -3.62 3.98 -24.67
C PRO A 236 -3.96 5.34 -25.34
N LYS A 237 -5.20 5.82 -25.20
CA LYS A 237 -5.63 7.10 -25.76
C LYS A 237 -5.38 8.30 -24.87
N GLY A 238 -5.23 8.06 -23.57
CA GLY A 238 -4.89 9.09 -22.59
C GLY A 238 -3.39 9.27 -22.45
N THR A 239 -2.98 10.33 -21.77
CA THR A 239 -1.62 10.46 -21.27
C THR A 239 -1.47 9.50 -20.10
N SER A 240 -0.80 8.38 -20.34
CA SER A 240 -0.59 7.35 -19.34
C SER A 240 0.87 7.32 -18.88
N LEU A 241 1.05 7.23 -17.57
CA LEU A 241 2.35 7.13 -16.92
C LEU A 241 2.40 5.85 -16.08
N LEU A 242 3.47 5.09 -16.20
CA LEU A 242 3.84 4.04 -15.27
C LEU A 242 4.80 4.63 -14.25
N ARG A 243 4.44 4.58 -12.98
CA ARG A 243 5.31 4.96 -11.87
C ARG A 243 5.85 3.72 -11.20
N LEU A 244 7.16 3.69 -11.04
CA LEU A 244 7.93 2.60 -10.44
C LEU A 244 8.63 3.11 -9.17
N VAL A 245 8.73 2.24 -8.16
CA VAL A 245 9.52 2.50 -6.94
C VAL A 245 10.27 1.24 -6.58
N SER A 246 11.54 1.35 -6.22
CA SER A 246 12.29 0.25 -5.63
C SER A 246 12.40 0.44 -4.12
N PRO A 247 11.74 -0.38 -3.30
CA PRO A 247 11.79 -0.28 -1.84
C PRO A 247 13.16 -0.60 -1.24
N SER A 248 13.96 -1.43 -1.92
CA SER A 248 15.23 -1.92 -1.38
C SER A 248 16.23 -2.26 -2.47
N GLY A 249 17.29 -1.46 -2.53
CA GLY A 249 18.34 -1.58 -3.54
C GLY A 249 17.88 -1.16 -4.94
N ASP A 250 18.84 -0.88 -5.82
CA ASP A 250 18.56 -0.56 -7.21
C ASP A 250 17.94 -1.76 -7.93
N ALA A 251 16.87 -1.55 -8.69
CA ALA A 251 16.15 -2.57 -9.42
C ALA A 251 16.25 -2.39 -10.93
N HIS A 252 16.57 -3.43 -11.65
CA HIS A 252 16.47 -3.45 -13.11
C HIS A 252 15.10 -3.94 -13.52
N VAL A 253 14.37 -3.09 -14.25
CA VAL A 253 12.98 -3.31 -14.61
C VAL A 253 12.83 -3.44 -16.11
N ASN A 254 12.01 -4.41 -16.52
CA ASN A 254 11.58 -4.60 -17.91
C ASN A 254 10.05 -4.53 -17.97
N VAL A 255 9.53 -3.72 -18.89
CA VAL A 255 8.10 -3.55 -19.11
C VAL A 255 7.73 -4.09 -20.49
N SER A 256 6.70 -4.92 -20.52
CA SER A 256 6.08 -5.43 -21.74
C SER A 256 4.62 -5.00 -21.82
N VAL A 257 4.12 -4.87 -23.03
CA VAL A 257 2.71 -4.59 -23.35
C VAL A 257 2.05 -5.87 -23.82
N ALA A 258 0.86 -6.13 -23.31
CA ALA A 258 -0.03 -7.16 -23.84
C ALA A 258 -1.26 -6.47 -24.46
N ASP A 259 -1.43 -6.64 -25.76
CA ASP A 259 -2.53 -6.10 -26.56
C ASP A 259 -3.13 -7.15 -27.48
N SER A 260 -3.96 -6.76 -28.44
CA SER A 260 -4.62 -7.67 -29.39
C SER A 260 -3.63 -8.45 -30.28
N THR A 261 -2.39 -7.98 -30.40
CA THR A 261 -1.34 -8.61 -31.23
C THR A 261 -0.48 -9.60 -30.43
N GLY A 262 -0.58 -9.60 -29.11
CA GLY A 262 0.15 -10.45 -28.20
C GLY A 262 0.96 -9.67 -27.15
N VAL A 263 2.01 -10.31 -26.63
CA VAL A 263 2.93 -9.70 -25.66
C VAL A 263 4.20 -9.28 -26.37
N HIS A 264 4.58 -8.02 -26.22
CA HIS A 264 5.80 -7.47 -26.82
C HIS A 264 6.49 -6.47 -25.87
N PRO A 265 7.79 -6.24 -25.95
CA PRO A 265 8.49 -5.25 -25.14
C PRO A 265 7.94 -3.84 -25.37
N LEU A 266 7.80 -3.06 -24.31
CA LEU A 266 7.52 -1.63 -24.41
C LEU A 266 8.76 -0.91 -24.98
N GLY A 267 8.58 -0.05 -25.95
CA GLY A 267 9.67 0.82 -26.44
C GLY A 267 10.19 1.71 -25.31
N GLY A 268 11.47 1.59 -24.95
CA GLY A 268 12.02 2.27 -23.78
C GLY A 268 11.58 1.70 -22.43
N GLY A 269 11.05 0.47 -22.41
CA GLY A 269 10.55 -0.20 -21.21
C GLY A 269 11.63 -0.82 -20.31
N GLU A 270 12.92 -0.66 -20.64
CA GLU A 270 14.03 -1.07 -19.77
C GLU A 270 14.54 0.13 -18.97
N ALA A 271 14.62 -0.03 -17.65
CA ALA A 271 15.10 1.04 -16.77
C ALA A 271 15.74 0.47 -15.51
N THR A 272 16.55 1.30 -14.87
CA THR A 272 17.02 1.06 -13.50
C THR A 272 16.34 2.05 -12.56
N VAL A 273 15.64 1.53 -11.56
CA VAL A 273 15.00 2.32 -10.52
C VAL A 273 15.93 2.34 -9.32
N ALA A 274 16.41 3.52 -8.93
CA ALA A 274 17.30 3.66 -7.78
C ALA A 274 16.54 3.38 -6.47
N GLU A 275 17.25 2.87 -5.47
CA GLU A 275 16.67 2.59 -4.15
C GLU A 275 15.95 3.81 -3.57
N GLY A 276 14.73 3.62 -3.08
CA GLY A 276 13.93 4.65 -2.43
C GLY A 276 13.53 5.81 -3.34
N SER A 277 13.65 5.68 -4.67
CA SER A 277 13.29 6.72 -5.64
C SER A 277 12.09 6.30 -6.47
N THR A 278 11.35 7.30 -6.96
CA THR A 278 10.32 7.08 -7.97
C THR A 278 10.90 7.29 -9.37
N LEU A 279 10.47 6.46 -10.32
CA LEU A 279 10.73 6.62 -11.74
C LEU A 279 9.42 6.64 -12.50
N GLU A 280 9.22 7.63 -13.34
CA GLU A 280 8.07 7.71 -14.25
C GLU A 280 8.46 7.33 -15.67
N MET A 281 7.67 6.45 -16.25
CA MET A 281 7.83 5.98 -17.62
C MET A 281 6.58 6.33 -18.41
N PRO A 282 6.68 7.21 -19.43
CA PRO A 282 5.57 7.51 -20.31
C PRO A 282 5.14 6.27 -21.10
N LEU A 283 3.83 6.10 -21.25
CA LEU A 283 3.24 5.00 -22.01
C LEU A 283 2.69 5.45 -23.36
N ASP A 284 2.97 6.68 -23.76
CA ASP A 284 2.52 7.24 -25.03
C ASP A 284 3.09 6.43 -26.19
N GLY A 285 2.20 5.95 -27.06
CA GLY A 285 2.61 5.10 -28.19
C GLY A 285 2.99 3.67 -27.83
N ALA A 286 2.69 3.23 -26.61
CA ALA A 286 2.92 1.85 -26.15
C ALA A 286 2.26 0.81 -27.07
N THR A 287 1.14 1.15 -27.67
CA THR A 287 0.44 0.33 -28.66
C THR A 287 -0.21 1.20 -29.73
N LYS A 288 -0.52 0.60 -30.88
CA LYS A 288 -1.35 1.20 -31.94
C LYS A 288 -2.84 0.90 -31.75
N ASP A 289 -3.15 0.02 -30.84
CA ASP A 289 -4.54 -0.34 -30.54
C ASP A 289 -5.28 0.80 -29.84
N ALA A 290 -6.56 0.92 -30.16
CA ALA A 290 -7.45 1.85 -29.46
C ALA A 290 -8.13 1.21 -28.23
N SER A 291 -7.84 -0.04 -27.95
CA SER A 291 -8.40 -0.82 -26.82
C SER A 291 -7.49 -0.74 -25.60
N PRO A 292 -8.04 -0.84 -24.39
CA PRO A 292 -7.23 -0.94 -23.19
C PRO A 292 -6.24 -2.10 -23.27
N ILE A 293 -5.03 -1.86 -22.78
CA ILE A 293 -3.92 -2.81 -22.77
C ILE A 293 -3.62 -3.30 -21.37
N ALA A 294 -2.78 -4.33 -21.27
CA ALA A 294 -2.14 -4.70 -20.02
C ALA A 294 -0.65 -4.43 -20.09
N LEU A 295 -0.06 -4.06 -18.95
CA LEU A 295 1.38 -3.99 -18.75
C LEU A 295 1.85 -5.16 -17.92
N ILE A 296 2.96 -5.74 -18.31
CA ILE A 296 3.67 -6.76 -17.55
C ILE A 296 5.01 -6.16 -17.13
N VAL A 297 5.17 -5.93 -15.84
CA VAL A 297 6.41 -5.39 -15.24
C VAL A 297 7.16 -6.54 -14.60
N THR A 298 8.39 -6.76 -15.00
CA THR A 298 9.31 -7.75 -14.41
C THR A 298 10.57 -7.05 -13.92
N SER A 299 11.15 -7.52 -12.82
CA SER A 299 12.34 -6.93 -12.22
C SER A 299 13.19 -7.98 -11.50
N ASP A 300 14.46 -7.68 -11.32
CA ASP A 300 15.40 -8.50 -10.54
C ASP A 300 15.23 -8.36 -9.03
N ARG A 301 14.53 -7.30 -8.59
CA ARG A 301 14.15 -7.02 -7.19
C ARG A 301 12.68 -6.67 -7.09
N GLU A 302 12.13 -6.76 -5.89
CA GLU A 302 10.75 -6.32 -5.65
C GLU A 302 10.61 -4.82 -5.92
N VAL A 303 9.68 -4.46 -6.79
CA VAL A 303 9.31 -3.08 -7.10
C VAL A 303 7.81 -2.86 -6.88
N VAL A 304 7.44 -1.62 -6.73
CA VAL A 304 6.05 -1.15 -6.80
C VAL A 304 5.83 -0.60 -8.18
N ALA A 305 4.74 -0.98 -8.83
CA ALA A 305 4.35 -0.47 -10.14
C ALA A 305 2.88 -0.09 -10.16
N GLN A 306 2.58 1.14 -10.52
CA GLN A 306 1.21 1.65 -10.71
C GLN A 306 1.13 2.56 -11.91
N THR A 307 -0.03 2.58 -12.58
CA THR A 307 -0.26 3.49 -13.71
C THR A 307 -1.28 4.54 -13.34
N THR A 308 -1.08 5.73 -13.88
CA THR A 308 -2.05 6.81 -13.89
C THR A 308 -2.33 7.19 -15.33
N THR A 309 -3.60 7.24 -15.71
CA THR A 309 -4.02 7.72 -17.03
C THR A 309 -4.82 9.00 -16.87
N ILE A 310 -4.42 10.03 -17.60
CA ILE A 310 -5.13 11.31 -17.68
C ILE A 310 -5.73 11.40 -19.08
N THR A 311 -7.06 11.45 -19.17
CA THR A 311 -7.77 11.67 -20.41
C THR A 311 -8.30 13.10 -20.42
N LEU A 312 -7.76 13.95 -21.28
CA LEU A 312 -8.25 15.31 -21.47
C LEU A 312 -9.57 15.26 -22.25
N GLY A 313 -10.61 15.85 -21.72
CA GLY A 313 -11.94 15.86 -22.32
C GLY A 313 -13.00 16.15 -21.28
N SER A 314 -14.26 16.19 -21.65
CA SER A 314 -15.37 16.50 -20.74
C SER A 314 -15.15 15.92 -19.34
N PRO A 315 -15.37 16.66 -18.25
CA PRO A 315 -15.15 16.21 -16.89
C PRO A 315 -15.94 14.94 -16.50
N TRP A 316 -16.77 14.46 -17.36
CA TRP A 316 -17.63 13.29 -17.20
C TRP A 316 -17.05 11.97 -17.74
N VAL A 317 -15.96 12.01 -18.49
CA VAL A 317 -15.49 10.86 -19.24
C VAL A 317 -14.15 10.38 -18.73
N GLU A 318 -14.18 9.20 -18.17
CA GLU A 318 -13.14 8.17 -18.13
C GLU A 318 -11.76 8.62 -17.65
N ARG A 319 -11.62 8.75 -16.34
CA ARG A 319 -10.31 8.66 -15.71
C ARG A 319 -10.26 7.38 -14.93
N ALA A 320 -10.05 6.30 -15.65
CA ALA A 320 -9.84 4.99 -15.04
C ALA A 320 -8.37 4.86 -14.65
N ASN A 321 -8.11 4.62 -13.39
CA ASN A 321 -6.86 3.98 -12.99
C ASN A 321 -6.89 2.55 -13.49
N ALA A 322 -5.75 2.11 -13.99
CA ALA A 322 -5.60 0.72 -14.35
C ALA A 322 -5.79 -0.16 -13.13
N TRP A 323 -6.56 -1.19 -13.30
CA TRP A 323 -6.80 -2.22 -12.31
C TRP A 323 -5.52 -3.00 -12.08
N ILE A 324 -5.06 -3.06 -10.85
CA ILE A 324 -3.99 -3.98 -10.48
C ILE A 324 -4.66 -5.27 -10.02
N MET A 325 -4.72 -6.25 -10.91
CA MET A 325 -5.05 -7.61 -10.51
C MET A 325 -3.75 -8.38 -10.29
N ARG A 326 -3.52 -8.90 -9.09
CA ARG A 326 -2.52 -9.93 -8.87
C ARG A 326 -2.98 -11.21 -9.54
N SER A 327 -2.19 -11.72 -10.46
CA SER A 327 -2.20 -13.16 -10.71
C SER A 327 -1.54 -13.83 -9.50
N ASN A 328 -2.28 -14.67 -8.79
CA ASN A 328 -1.71 -15.61 -7.82
C ASN A 328 -0.82 -16.62 -8.54
#